data_d480ad4712766d17fa33b4651e16666c
#
_entry.id   d480ad4712766d17fa33b4651e16666c
#
_cell.length_a   1.000
_cell.length_b   1.000
_cell.length_c   1.000
_cell.angle_alpha   90.00
_cell.angle_beta   90.00
_cell.angle_gamma   90.00
#
_symmetry.space_group_name_H-M   'P 1'
#
loop_
_entity.id
_entity.type
_entity.pdbx_description
1 polymer ?
#
loop_
_entity_poly.entity_id
_entity_poly.type
_entity_poly.pdbx_seq_one_letter_code
_entity_poly.pdbx_strand_id
1 'polypeptide(L)'
;MKEFYNHPQSRRKFLGIFAAAIPLLSFGKTEPEIILYNGNIFTVNPKEPAAQALAIADGRLIAVGSNTEILKMAAGSTKKIDLGYKTVLPGFIDAHTHPAYSGIKHLKMVDCDLRSIKETKEAIQQRAANTPKGKWVEGFKYDDTKTTDGRKINIADLDDAAPEHPVRIIHRGGHTYYCNSLAFKMANVDESTPNPQGGEFEKTSDGKLTGCVKESASDVFDKLIPDVVTRNERQEGVKLISQMMAKTGITSATDAGGSPEDLQAYEDAFEAGDLDVRIYCMIRHIHIDKMIAAGVRTGMGNDWVKIGGMKMACDGSISERTARLSQPYMGQPNDYGILVMDEEQMYPYAKKAYDAGWQIGIHANGDVGIDTTLKLYERLHKEKPKSDPRFRIEHCTMINDDLIQRMKTLGVIPTPFSTYVYYHGEKMKAYGDERLKTMFALRSFLNAGIRPTQASDYPPGPFEPMMALQSSVTRTDMKGNVWGANQRVTVEEAIKIGTINGAYASYEEKIKGSLEAGKLADLVVLGRNPFKEDPSTLITIPIERTMAGGKWVYES
;
A
#
# COMPACT_ATOMS: atom_id res chain seq x y z
N MET A 1 -52.55 11.90 -35.98
CA MET A 1 -52.05 13.23 -36.34
C MET A 1 -50.54 13.08 -36.53
N LYS A 2 -50.04 12.58 -37.69
CA LYS A 2 -49.77 13.26 -38.97
C LYS A 2 -49.11 14.62 -38.77
N GLU A 3 -47.87 14.59 -39.21
CA GLU A 3 -47.16 15.45 -40.14
C GLU A 3 -46.30 16.54 -39.53
N PHE A 4 -45.07 16.52 -40.00
CA PHE A 4 -44.21 17.61 -40.54
C PHE A 4 -42.73 17.28 -40.16
N TYR A 5 -41.67 17.24 -40.96
CA TYR A 5 -41.43 17.67 -42.34
C TYR A 5 -40.17 16.95 -42.85
N ASN A 6 -40.24 16.49 -44.07
CA ASN A 6 -39.08 16.22 -44.93
C ASN A 6 -38.66 17.53 -45.61
N HIS A 7 -37.39 17.87 -45.59
CA HIS A 7 -36.77 18.64 -46.68
C HIS A 7 -35.26 18.33 -46.79
N PRO A 8 -34.79 18.01 -47.98
CA PRO A 8 -33.36 17.79 -48.24
C PRO A 8 -32.75 19.07 -48.83
N GLN A 9 -31.67 19.59 -48.24
CA GLN A 9 -30.79 20.49 -49.03
C GLN A 9 -29.32 20.43 -48.58
N SER A 10 -28.55 20.07 -49.54
CA SER A 10 -27.27 20.56 -50.06
C SER A 10 -26.02 20.36 -49.22
N ARG A 11 -25.23 19.40 -49.73
CA ARG A 11 -23.79 19.32 -49.52
C ARG A 11 -23.12 20.62 -49.96
N ARG A 12 -22.59 21.40 -49.02
CA ARG A 12 -21.48 22.33 -49.26
C ARG A 12 -20.29 21.94 -48.38
N LYS A 13 -19.23 21.54 -49.07
CA LYS A 13 -17.90 21.36 -48.51
C LYS A 13 -17.44 22.69 -47.92
N PHE A 14 -17.30 22.74 -46.58
CA PHE A 14 -16.50 23.74 -45.92
C PHE A 14 -15.24 23.02 -45.43
N LEU A 15 -14.18 23.12 -46.24
CA LEU A 15 -12.81 22.92 -45.71
C LEU A 15 -12.48 24.17 -44.88
N GLY A 16 -12.82 24.12 -43.61
CA GLY A 16 -12.30 25.04 -42.61
C GLY A 16 -11.06 24.43 -41.98
N ILE A 17 -9.92 24.98 -42.33
CA ILE A 17 -8.66 24.75 -41.60
C ILE A 17 -8.88 25.32 -40.19
N PHE A 18 -9.24 24.45 -39.23
CA PHE A 18 -9.09 24.78 -37.83
C PHE A 18 -7.63 24.63 -37.48
N ALA A 19 -6.87 25.70 -37.63
CA ALA A 19 -5.68 25.91 -36.85
C ALA A 19 -6.15 25.95 -35.37
N ALA A 20 -6.02 24.84 -34.65
CA ALA A 20 -6.15 24.81 -33.22
C ALA A 20 -5.06 25.74 -32.67
N ALA A 21 -5.39 26.97 -32.40
CA ALA A 21 -4.64 27.83 -31.52
C ALA A 21 -4.68 27.13 -30.15
N ILE A 22 -3.65 26.37 -29.84
CA ILE A 22 -3.32 26.03 -28.45
C ILE A 22 -3.18 27.41 -27.78
N PRO A 23 -4.01 27.77 -26.80
CA PRO A 23 -3.71 28.96 -26.02
C PRO A 23 -2.34 28.68 -25.39
N LEU A 24 -1.32 29.39 -25.84
CA LEU A 24 -0.16 29.67 -25.00
C LEU A 24 -0.77 30.38 -23.77
N LEU A 25 -1.06 29.62 -22.74
CA LEU A 25 -1.19 30.14 -21.39
C LEU A 25 0.14 30.86 -21.15
N SER A 26 0.13 32.16 -21.31
CA SER A 26 1.12 33.06 -20.78
C SER A 26 1.14 32.79 -19.29
N PHE A 27 2.04 31.92 -18.83
CA PHE A 27 2.45 31.90 -17.43
C PHE A 27 3.08 33.26 -17.17
N GLY A 28 2.26 34.24 -16.76
CA GLY A 28 2.78 35.39 -16.04
C GLY A 28 3.70 34.83 -14.97
N LYS A 29 4.86 35.45 -14.73
CA LYS A 29 5.81 35.01 -13.71
C LYS A 29 5.03 34.84 -12.40
N THR A 30 4.60 33.60 -12.13
CA THR A 30 3.97 33.27 -10.86
C THR A 30 5.05 33.42 -9.80
N GLU A 31 4.86 34.38 -8.90
CA GLU A 31 5.78 34.59 -7.80
C GLU A 31 5.75 33.38 -6.87
N PRO A 32 6.90 32.84 -6.46
CA PRO A 32 6.91 31.72 -5.54
C PRO A 32 6.38 32.13 -4.16
N GLU A 33 5.47 31.32 -3.61
CA GLU A 33 5.04 31.42 -2.22
C GLU A 33 6.13 30.95 -1.27
N ILE A 34 6.82 29.86 -1.67
CA ILE A 34 7.89 29.23 -0.90
C ILE A 34 9.08 28.96 -1.81
N ILE A 35 10.27 29.28 -1.31
CA ILE A 35 11.55 28.81 -1.86
C ILE A 35 12.25 27.96 -0.81
N LEU A 36 12.56 26.72 -1.16
CA LEU A 36 13.48 25.84 -0.43
C LEU A 36 14.85 25.97 -1.08
N TYR A 37 15.90 26.26 -0.30
CA TYR A 37 17.26 26.48 -0.82
C TYR A 37 18.33 25.84 0.06
N ASN A 38 19.57 25.76 -0.41
CA ASN A 38 20.66 25.02 0.23
C ASN A 38 20.29 23.54 0.46
N GLY A 39 19.61 22.91 -0.49
CA GLY A 39 19.29 21.49 -0.43
C GLY A 39 20.31 20.63 -1.19
N ASN A 40 20.41 19.38 -0.78
CA ASN A 40 21.00 18.30 -1.54
C ASN A 40 19.87 17.50 -2.18
N ILE A 41 19.36 17.99 -3.31
CA ILE A 41 18.10 17.54 -3.90
C ILE A 41 18.35 16.48 -4.98
N PHE A 42 17.84 15.27 -4.77
CA PHE A 42 17.77 14.22 -5.78
C PHE A 42 16.38 14.23 -6.43
N THR A 43 16.31 14.67 -7.67
CA THR A 43 15.04 15.01 -8.34
C THR A 43 14.28 13.81 -8.90
N VAL A 44 14.95 12.68 -9.13
CA VAL A 44 14.45 11.53 -9.93
C VAL A 44 14.12 11.90 -11.39
N ASN A 45 14.50 13.10 -11.84
CA ASN A 45 14.43 13.53 -13.24
C ASN A 45 15.73 13.17 -13.96
N PRO A 46 15.73 12.30 -14.99
CA PRO A 46 16.97 11.93 -15.69
C PRO A 46 17.63 13.08 -16.44
N LYS A 47 16.90 14.15 -16.75
CA LYS A 47 17.44 15.34 -17.44
C LYS A 47 18.15 16.30 -16.48
N GLU A 48 17.73 16.32 -15.22
CA GLU A 48 18.27 17.19 -14.18
C GLU A 48 18.28 16.41 -12.85
N PRO A 49 19.18 15.44 -12.67
CA PRO A 49 19.13 14.48 -11.57
C PRO A 49 19.39 15.09 -10.19
N ALA A 50 19.98 16.28 -10.13
CA ALA A 50 20.32 16.98 -8.89
C ALA A 50 19.99 18.47 -8.97
N ALA A 51 19.57 19.05 -7.86
CA ALA A 51 19.30 20.48 -7.70
C ALA A 51 19.72 20.96 -6.31
N GLN A 52 19.68 22.29 -6.10
CA GLN A 52 20.00 22.92 -4.82
C GLN A 52 18.79 23.64 -4.21
N ALA A 53 17.83 24.02 -5.05
CA ALA A 53 16.67 24.80 -4.64
C ALA A 53 15.42 24.47 -5.44
N LEU A 54 14.25 24.71 -4.83
CA LEU A 54 12.92 24.54 -5.38
C LEU A 54 12.10 25.82 -5.16
N ALA A 55 11.35 26.26 -6.15
CA ALA A 55 10.34 27.30 -6.02
C ALA A 55 8.94 26.70 -6.12
N ILE A 56 8.05 27.04 -5.20
CA ILE A 56 6.72 26.46 -5.04
C ILE A 56 5.67 27.59 -5.07
N ALA A 57 4.60 27.37 -5.82
CA ALA A 57 3.38 28.16 -5.81
C ALA A 57 2.18 27.26 -6.13
N ASP A 58 1.02 27.56 -5.58
CA ASP A 58 -0.24 26.82 -5.81
C ASP A 58 -0.09 25.29 -5.64
N GLY A 59 0.70 24.87 -4.64
CA GLY A 59 0.95 23.46 -4.34
C GLY A 59 1.81 22.73 -5.37
N ARG A 60 2.44 23.45 -6.32
CA ARG A 60 3.27 22.88 -7.40
C ARG A 60 4.67 23.46 -7.41
N LEU A 61 5.61 22.69 -7.91
CA LEU A 61 6.95 23.14 -8.25
C LEU A 61 6.85 24.05 -9.49
N ILE A 62 7.22 25.32 -9.37
CA ILE A 62 7.27 26.25 -10.50
C ILE A 62 8.67 26.36 -11.10
N ALA A 63 9.70 26.02 -10.32
CA ALA A 63 11.07 25.89 -10.78
C ALA A 63 11.87 24.95 -9.88
N VAL A 64 12.88 24.31 -10.47
CA VAL A 64 13.88 23.45 -9.83
C VAL A 64 15.23 23.87 -10.39
N GLY A 65 16.30 23.93 -9.59
CA GLY A 65 17.61 24.34 -10.10
C GLY A 65 18.62 24.71 -9.03
N SER A 66 19.56 25.59 -9.40
CA SER A 66 20.59 26.07 -8.49
C SER A 66 20.04 27.13 -7.50
N ASN A 67 20.70 27.29 -6.35
CA ASN A 67 20.39 28.37 -5.40
C ASN A 67 20.37 29.74 -6.08
N THR A 68 21.35 30.00 -6.95
CA THR A 68 21.50 31.30 -7.62
C THR A 68 20.35 31.63 -8.55
N GLU A 69 19.81 30.65 -9.25
CA GLU A 69 18.69 30.82 -10.18
C GLU A 69 17.37 30.98 -9.42
N ILE A 70 17.11 30.08 -8.47
CA ILE A 70 15.83 30.00 -7.78
C ILE A 70 15.65 31.18 -6.80
N LEU A 71 16.70 31.57 -6.08
CA LEU A 71 16.61 32.72 -5.14
C LEU A 71 16.32 34.05 -5.85
N LYS A 72 16.68 34.21 -7.15
CA LYS A 72 16.34 35.40 -7.95
C LYS A 72 14.82 35.51 -8.24
N MET A 73 14.08 34.42 -8.11
CA MET A 73 12.63 34.41 -8.32
C MET A 73 11.85 34.94 -7.11
N ALA A 74 12.53 35.12 -5.96
CA ALA A 74 11.87 35.53 -4.73
C ALA A 74 11.28 36.94 -4.87
N ALA A 75 10.00 37.09 -4.48
CA ALA A 75 9.32 38.35 -4.28
C ALA A 75 9.36 38.74 -2.78
N GLY A 76 8.82 39.92 -2.44
CA GLY A 76 8.77 40.38 -1.05
C GLY A 76 7.98 39.49 -0.10
N SER A 77 6.96 38.82 -0.61
CA SER A 77 6.09 37.89 0.13
C SER A 77 6.61 36.43 0.19
N THR A 78 7.63 36.10 -0.59
CA THR A 78 8.16 34.73 -0.70
C THR A 78 8.79 34.28 0.62
N LYS A 79 8.27 33.18 1.20
CA LYS A 79 8.89 32.50 2.35
C LYS A 79 10.13 31.73 1.89
N LYS A 80 11.30 32.07 2.41
CA LYS A 80 12.57 31.38 2.12
C LYS A 80 12.91 30.44 3.26
N ILE A 81 13.16 29.17 2.95
CA ILE A 81 13.48 28.13 3.94
C ILE A 81 14.84 27.54 3.58
N ASP A 82 15.80 27.71 4.47
CA ASP A 82 17.13 27.10 4.35
C ASP A 82 17.05 25.64 4.75
N LEU A 83 17.45 24.74 3.84
CA LEU A 83 17.45 23.30 4.07
C LEU A 83 18.74 22.81 4.76
N GLY A 84 19.73 23.69 4.97
CA GLY A 84 20.97 23.34 5.68
C GLY A 84 21.72 22.16 5.06
N TYR A 85 21.69 22.04 3.73
CA TYR A 85 22.27 20.94 2.95
C TYR A 85 21.68 19.56 3.25
N LYS A 86 20.47 19.50 3.82
CA LYS A 86 19.72 18.25 4.00
C LYS A 86 19.38 17.63 2.65
N THR A 87 19.22 16.31 2.66
CA THR A 87 18.81 15.58 1.45
C THR A 87 17.31 15.68 1.24
N VAL A 88 16.93 16.02 0.02
CA VAL A 88 15.52 16.08 -0.41
C VAL A 88 15.28 15.08 -1.52
N LEU A 89 14.21 14.30 -1.37
CA LEU A 89 13.70 13.35 -2.36
C LEU A 89 12.27 13.72 -2.75
N PRO A 90 11.76 13.23 -3.91
CA PRO A 90 10.32 13.21 -4.12
C PRO A 90 9.64 12.44 -2.99
N GLY A 91 8.42 12.82 -2.63
CA GLY A 91 7.63 12.08 -1.65
C GLY A 91 7.46 10.62 -2.03
N PHE A 92 7.56 9.74 -1.05
CA PHE A 92 7.40 8.30 -1.30
C PHE A 92 5.96 7.95 -1.64
N ILE A 93 5.82 6.90 -2.46
CA ILE A 93 4.53 6.38 -2.93
C ILE A 93 4.41 4.91 -2.54
N ASP A 94 3.47 4.59 -1.66
CA ASP A 94 3.11 3.22 -1.37
C ASP A 94 2.07 2.75 -2.39
N ALA A 95 2.49 1.91 -3.33
CA ALA A 95 1.66 1.51 -4.44
C ALA A 95 0.66 0.38 -4.11
N HIS A 96 0.69 -0.18 -2.90
CA HIS A 96 -0.27 -1.19 -2.43
C HIS A 96 -0.33 -1.21 -0.90
N THR A 97 -1.41 -0.71 -0.36
CA THR A 97 -1.70 -0.70 1.08
C THR A 97 -3.22 -0.66 1.29
N HIS A 98 -3.69 -0.63 2.54
CA HIS A 98 -5.11 -0.58 2.90
C HIS A 98 -5.39 0.51 3.93
N PRO A 99 -5.31 1.81 3.55
CA PRO A 99 -5.34 2.91 4.53
C PRO A 99 -6.65 3.00 5.28
N ALA A 100 -7.81 3.01 4.61
CA ALA A 100 -9.11 3.14 5.29
C ALA A 100 -9.33 2.01 6.31
N TYR A 101 -9.09 0.77 5.90
CA TYR A 101 -9.18 -0.39 6.80
C TYR A 101 -8.22 -0.29 7.99
N SER A 102 -6.98 0.12 7.74
CA SER A 102 -5.95 0.24 8.77
C SER A 102 -6.25 1.38 9.73
N GLY A 103 -6.75 2.50 9.23
CA GLY A 103 -7.15 3.64 10.04
C GLY A 103 -8.22 3.30 11.06
N ILE A 104 -9.24 2.53 10.65
CA ILE A 104 -10.27 2.01 11.55
C ILE A 104 -9.66 1.11 12.63
N LYS A 105 -8.72 0.23 12.26
CA LYS A 105 -8.05 -0.62 13.25
C LYS A 105 -7.27 0.20 14.27
N HIS A 106 -6.49 1.18 13.84
CA HIS A 106 -5.78 2.08 14.75
C HIS A 106 -6.69 2.92 15.62
N LEU A 107 -7.83 3.33 15.11
CA LEU A 107 -8.82 4.07 15.88
C LEU A 107 -9.46 3.20 16.98
N LYS A 108 -9.84 1.96 16.64
CA LYS A 108 -10.64 1.09 17.51
C LYS A 108 -9.84 0.07 18.31
N MET A 109 -8.66 -0.35 17.85
CA MET A 109 -7.90 -1.45 18.41
C MET A 109 -6.52 -1.00 18.91
N VAL A 110 -5.91 -1.79 19.75
CA VAL A 110 -4.52 -1.61 20.22
C VAL A 110 -3.57 -2.14 19.16
N ASP A 111 -2.59 -1.34 18.77
CA ASP A 111 -1.48 -1.83 17.95
C ASP A 111 -0.55 -2.69 18.80
N CYS A 112 -0.54 -4.00 18.56
CA CYS A 112 0.24 -4.99 19.28
C CYS A 112 1.52 -5.39 18.52
N ASP A 113 2.00 -4.58 17.58
CA ASP A 113 3.32 -4.76 16.95
C ASP A 113 4.44 -4.37 17.91
N LEU A 114 4.50 -5.05 19.06
CA LEU A 114 5.41 -4.79 20.18
C LEU A 114 6.43 -5.90 20.33
N ARG A 115 7.47 -5.65 21.12
CA ARG A 115 8.63 -6.56 21.20
C ARG A 115 8.61 -7.45 22.45
N SER A 116 7.64 -7.25 23.35
CA SER A 116 7.46 -8.11 24.53
C SER A 116 5.99 -8.27 24.91
N ILE A 117 5.69 -9.36 25.62
CA ILE A 117 4.38 -9.60 26.23
C ILE A 117 4.08 -8.51 27.27
N LYS A 118 5.09 -8.03 27.98
CA LYS A 118 4.96 -6.94 28.94
C LYS A 118 4.42 -5.68 28.28
N GLU A 119 5.03 -5.23 27.19
CA GLU A 119 4.58 -4.05 26.43
C GLU A 119 3.16 -4.24 25.90
N THR A 120 2.85 -5.45 25.40
CA THR A 120 1.49 -5.78 24.92
C THR A 120 0.45 -5.67 26.04
N LYS A 121 0.75 -6.21 27.23
CA LYS A 121 -0.11 -6.09 28.42
C LYS A 121 -0.34 -4.64 28.82
N GLU A 122 0.73 -3.84 28.89
CA GLU A 122 0.66 -2.41 29.24
C GLU A 122 -0.22 -1.62 28.24
N ALA A 123 -0.09 -1.89 26.93
CA ALA A 123 -0.92 -1.27 25.90
C ALA A 123 -2.41 -1.68 26.02
N ILE A 124 -2.70 -2.95 26.27
CA ILE A 124 -4.06 -3.46 26.51
C ILE A 124 -4.64 -2.83 27.79
N GLN A 125 -3.86 -2.75 28.87
CA GLN A 125 -4.27 -2.15 30.14
C GLN A 125 -4.60 -0.65 29.97
N GLN A 126 -3.78 0.08 29.23
CA GLN A 126 -4.04 1.49 28.92
C GLN A 126 -5.35 1.68 28.14
N ARG A 127 -5.61 0.79 27.17
CA ARG A 127 -6.87 0.82 26.40
C ARG A 127 -8.06 0.47 27.29
N ALA A 128 -7.94 -0.55 28.14
CA ALA A 128 -8.98 -0.96 29.07
C ALA A 128 -9.38 0.16 30.03
N ALA A 129 -8.39 0.91 30.55
CA ALA A 129 -8.64 2.04 31.45
C ALA A 129 -9.49 3.15 30.81
N ASN A 130 -9.49 3.26 29.46
CA ASN A 130 -10.27 4.23 28.69
C ASN A 130 -11.51 3.62 28.02
N THR A 131 -11.84 2.36 28.32
CA THR A 131 -13.00 1.65 27.76
C THR A 131 -14.05 1.43 28.85
N PRO A 132 -15.34 1.64 28.60
CA PRO A 132 -16.37 1.34 29.59
C PRO A 132 -16.35 -0.15 29.99
N LYS A 133 -16.46 -0.44 31.29
CA LYS A 133 -16.43 -1.82 31.84
C LYS A 133 -17.36 -2.76 31.09
N GLY A 134 -16.89 -3.98 30.84
CA GLY A 134 -17.60 -5.01 30.11
C GLY A 134 -17.66 -4.83 28.59
N LYS A 135 -17.11 -3.74 28.05
CA LYS A 135 -16.92 -3.58 26.60
C LYS A 135 -15.62 -4.23 26.14
N TRP A 136 -15.60 -4.68 24.88
CA TRP A 136 -14.47 -5.34 24.27
C TRP A 136 -13.24 -4.42 24.22
N VAL A 137 -12.08 -4.99 24.52
CA VAL A 137 -10.76 -4.43 24.24
C VAL A 137 -10.11 -5.31 23.18
N GLU A 138 -9.85 -4.73 22.01
CA GLU A 138 -9.30 -5.46 20.88
C GLU A 138 -7.88 -4.99 20.58
N GLY A 139 -7.04 -5.93 20.15
CA GLY A 139 -5.71 -5.67 19.63
C GLY A 139 -5.51 -6.29 18.24
N PHE A 140 -4.52 -5.82 17.49
CA PHE A 140 -4.17 -6.36 16.19
C PHE A 140 -2.66 -6.31 15.96
N LYS A 141 -2.16 -7.04 14.97
CA LYS A 141 -0.74 -7.15 14.61
C LYS A 141 0.16 -7.84 15.64
N TYR A 142 -0.38 -8.52 16.65
CA TYR A 142 0.46 -9.34 17.51
C TYR A 142 1.18 -10.42 16.71
N ASP A 143 2.47 -10.62 16.98
CA ASP A 143 3.28 -11.64 16.32
C ASP A 143 4.29 -12.20 17.32
N ASP A 144 4.06 -13.43 17.78
CA ASP A 144 4.91 -14.13 18.75
C ASP A 144 6.34 -14.37 18.24
N THR A 145 6.56 -14.36 16.91
CA THR A 145 7.90 -14.46 16.32
C THR A 145 8.71 -13.17 16.43
N LYS A 146 8.06 -12.06 16.79
CA LYS A 146 8.66 -10.72 16.96
C LYS A 146 8.88 -10.35 18.43
N THR A 147 8.30 -11.10 19.36
CA THR A 147 8.51 -10.89 20.79
C THR A 147 9.79 -11.59 21.29
N THR A 148 10.38 -11.07 22.36
CA THR A 148 11.61 -11.58 22.96
C THR A 148 11.37 -12.60 24.07
N ASP A 149 10.11 -12.86 24.43
CA ASP A 149 9.73 -13.67 25.60
C ASP A 149 9.92 -15.18 25.39
N GLY A 150 10.08 -15.65 24.14
CA GLY A 150 10.23 -17.07 23.80
C GLY A 150 8.96 -17.90 24.02
N ARG A 151 7.82 -17.25 24.28
CA ARG A 151 6.50 -17.87 24.41
C ARG A 151 5.42 -16.99 23.79
N LYS A 152 4.28 -17.56 23.52
CA LYS A 152 3.07 -16.82 23.11
C LYS A 152 2.42 -16.14 24.33
N ILE A 153 1.69 -15.04 24.05
CA ILE A 153 0.76 -14.47 25.01
C ILE A 153 -0.35 -15.48 25.30
N ASN A 154 -0.83 -15.54 26.54
CA ASN A 154 -1.81 -16.53 26.96
C ASN A 154 -2.98 -15.89 27.73
N ILE A 155 -3.93 -16.73 28.12
CA ILE A 155 -5.18 -16.31 28.80
C ILE A 155 -4.88 -15.55 30.09
N ALA A 156 -3.91 -16.00 30.91
CA ALA A 156 -3.57 -15.38 32.20
C ALA A 156 -2.93 -13.99 32.00
N ASP A 157 -2.11 -13.82 30.96
CA ASP A 157 -1.52 -12.52 30.62
C ASP A 157 -2.63 -11.48 30.32
N LEU A 158 -3.68 -11.89 29.59
CA LEU A 158 -4.78 -11.02 29.17
C LEU A 158 -5.79 -10.79 30.30
N ASP A 159 -6.00 -11.78 31.17
CA ASP A 159 -6.81 -11.61 32.39
C ASP A 159 -6.19 -10.58 33.34
N ASP A 160 -4.85 -10.63 33.50
CA ASP A 160 -4.11 -9.66 34.32
C ASP A 160 -4.13 -8.24 33.70
N ALA A 161 -4.02 -8.15 32.38
CA ALA A 161 -4.04 -6.87 31.70
C ALA A 161 -5.40 -6.16 31.74
N ALA A 162 -6.52 -6.91 31.63
CA ALA A 162 -7.86 -6.30 31.54
C ALA A 162 -8.94 -7.22 32.17
N PRO A 163 -8.95 -7.39 33.52
CA PRO A 163 -9.83 -8.34 34.19
C PRO A 163 -11.32 -8.02 34.08
N GLU A 164 -11.69 -6.78 33.82
CA GLU A 164 -13.09 -6.31 33.72
C GLU A 164 -13.58 -6.19 32.27
N HIS A 165 -12.77 -6.58 31.28
CA HIS A 165 -13.06 -6.45 29.85
C HIS A 165 -12.88 -7.79 29.11
N PRO A 166 -13.77 -8.17 28.18
CA PRO A 166 -13.45 -9.20 27.22
C PRO A 166 -12.32 -8.70 26.31
N VAL A 167 -11.25 -9.49 26.18
CA VAL A 167 -10.09 -9.15 25.37
C VAL A 167 -9.97 -10.10 24.19
N ARG A 168 -9.70 -9.55 22.99
CA ARG A 168 -9.33 -10.29 21.80
C ARG A 168 -8.15 -9.61 21.12
N ILE A 169 -7.05 -10.31 20.92
CA ILE A 169 -5.91 -9.85 20.13
C ILE A 169 -5.81 -10.68 18.85
N ILE A 170 -5.81 -10.01 17.70
CA ILE A 170 -5.67 -10.64 16.39
C ILE A 170 -4.18 -10.74 16.06
N HIS A 171 -3.71 -11.97 15.78
CA HIS A 171 -2.38 -12.18 15.25
C HIS A 171 -2.22 -11.50 13.89
N ARG A 172 -1.01 -11.05 13.57
CA ARG A 172 -0.67 -10.35 12.30
C ARG A 172 -1.16 -11.08 11.05
N GLY A 173 -1.11 -12.39 11.02
CA GLY A 173 -1.59 -13.21 9.90
C GLY A 173 -3.11 -13.24 9.73
N GLY A 174 -3.88 -12.84 10.74
CA GLY A 174 -5.35 -12.79 10.67
C GLY A 174 -6.06 -14.10 11.01
N HIS A 175 -5.35 -15.22 11.18
CA HIS A 175 -5.92 -16.57 11.36
C HIS A 175 -5.84 -17.10 12.79
N THR A 176 -5.17 -16.38 13.67
CA THR A 176 -5.01 -16.74 15.09
C THR A 176 -5.39 -15.57 15.96
N TYR A 177 -6.10 -15.87 17.04
CA TYR A 177 -6.57 -14.89 18.01
C TYR A 177 -6.15 -15.32 19.41
N TYR A 178 -5.98 -14.35 20.30
CA TYR A 178 -5.71 -14.59 21.71
C TYR A 178 -6.80 -13.92 22.54
N CYS A 179 -7.50 -14.69 23.34
CA CYS A 179 -8.66 -14.26 24.10
C CYS A 179 -8.46 -14.50 25.60
N ASN A 180 -9.03 -13.63 26.43
CA ASN A 180 -9.02 -13.81 27.88
C ASN A 180 -10.23 -14.64 28.40
N SER A 181 -10.24 -14.96 29.68
CA SER A 181 -11.30 -15.77 30.32
C SER A 181 -12.69 -15.14 30.15
N LEU A 182 -12.81 -13.83 30.24
CA LEU A 182 -14.08 -13.14 30.09
C LEU A 182 -14.63 -13.24 28.67
N ALA A 183 -13.76 -13.16 27.65
CA ALA A 183 -14.14 -13.37 26.26
C ALA A 183 -14.68 -14.79 26.03
N PHE A 184 -13.97 -15.81 26.50
CA PHE A 184 -14.46 -17.21 26.44
C PHE A 184 -15.80 -17.40 27.13
N LYS A 185 -15.95 -16.84 28.33
CA LYS A 185 -17.23 -16.88 29.07
C LYS A 185 -18.38 -16.25 28.26
N MET A 186 -18.16 -15.10 27.64
CA MET A 186 -19.17 -14.43 26.80
C MET A 186 -19.54 -15.25 25.56
N ALA A 187 -18.57 -15.96 24.99
CA ALA A 187 -18.78 -16.85 23.85
C ALA A 187 -19.42 -18.21 24.21
N ASN A 188 -19.67 -18.47 25.50
CA ASN A 188 -20.10 -19.77 26.03
C ASN A 188 -19.14 -20.91 25.60
N VAL A 189 -17.84 -20.66 25.63
CA VAL A 189 -16.77 -21.61 25.33
C VAL A 189 -16.04 -21.94 26.63
N ASP A 190 -15.85 -23.22 26.90
CA ASP A 190 -15.12 -23.75 28.06
C ASP A 190 -14.22 -24.94 27.65
N GLU A 191 -13.61 -25.58 28.63
CA GLU A 191 -12.72 -26.73 28.43
C GLU A 191 -13.43 -27.94 27.81
N SER A 192 -14.76 -28.04 27.97
CA SER A 192 -15.56 -29.14 27.42
C SER A 192 -16.01 -28.87 25.97
N THR A 193 -15.94 -27.65 25.53
CA THR A 193 -16.37 -27.23 24.19
C THR A 193 -15.53 -27.92 23.11
N PRO A 194 -16.16 -28.64 22.16
CA PRO A 194 -15.44 -29.29 21.06
C PRO A 194 -14.92 -28.27 20.05
N ASN A 195 -13.83 -28.60 19.37
CA ASN A 195 -13.34 -27.80 18.24
C ASN A 195 -14.38 -27.80 17.10
N PRO A 196 -14.67 -26.64 16.48
CA PRO A 196 -15.49 -26.59 15.29
C PRO A 196 -14.73 -27.15 14.08
N GLN A 197 -15.47 -27.51 13.03
CA GLN A 197 -14.86 -27.95 11.78
C GLN A 197 -13.99 -26.84 11.19
N GLY A 198 -12.71 -27.13 10.99
CA GLY A 198 -11.74 -26.16 10.44
C GLY A 198 -11.24 -25.13 11.45
N GLY A 199 -11.43 -25.32 12.77
CA GLY A 199 -10.93 -24.42 13.81
C GLY A 199 -10.49 -25.14 15.06
N GLU A 200 -9.78 -24.43 15.95
CA GLU A 200 -9.23 -24.99 17.17
C GLU A 200 -9.31 -23.99 18.33
N PHE A 201 -9.84 -24.48 19.48
CA PHE A 201 -9.60 -23.88 20.78
C PHE A 201 -8.40 -24.60 21.41
N GLU A 202 -7.23 -23.95 21.39
CA GLU A 202 -5.99 -24.56 21.85
C GLU A 202 -6.05 -24.84 23.37
N LYS A 203 -5.68 -26.07 23.76
CA LYS A 203 -5.68 -26.51 25.15
C LYS A 203 -4.30 -27.01 25.55
N THR A 204 -3.98 -26.86 26.83
CA THR A 204 -2.80 -27.46 27.46
C THR A 204 -2.95 -28.99 27.56
N SER A 205 -1.88 -29.69 27.92
CA SER A 205 -1.90 -31.13 28.10
C SER A 205 -2.85 -31.63 29.21
N ASP A 206 -3.19 -30.75 30.17
CA ASP A 206 -4.18 -31.00 31.23
C ASP A 206 -5.59 -30.50 30.87
N GLY A 207 -5.80 -30.12 29.58
CA GLY A 207 -7.11 -29.81 29.03
C GLY A 207 -7.60 -28.38 29.24
N LYS A 208 -6.83 -27.48 29.84
CA LYS A 208 -7.22 -26.08 30.05
C LYS A 208 -7.01 -25.23 28.80
N LEU A 209 -7.89 -24.25 28.58
CA LEU A 209 -7.78 -23.30 27.50
C LEU A 209 -6.50 -22.44 27.65
N THR A 210 -5.72 -22.32 26.56
CA THR A 210 -4.50 -21.47 26.53
C THR A 210 -4.79 -20.00 26.29
N GLY A 211 -5.97 -19.68 25.77
CA GLY A 211 -6.32 -18.36 25.22
C GLY A 211 -6.18 -18.28 23.70
N CYS A 212 -5.45 -19.19 23.07
CA CYS A 212 -5.24 -19.21 21.62
C CYS A 212 -6.41 -19.87 20.90
N VAL A 213 -6.92 -19.19 19.88
CA VAL A 213 -8.07 -19.57 19.04
C VAL A 213 -7.65 -19.51 17.58
N LYS A 214 -7.89 -20.57 16.80
CA LYS A 214 -7.43 -20.65 15.42
C LYS A 214 -8.58 -20.81 14.44
N GLU A 215 -8.45 -20.16 13.29
CA GLU A 215 -9.35 -20.28 12.13
C GLU A 215 -10.83 -20.11 12.48
N SER A 216 -11.72 -20.97 12.00
CA SER A 216 -13.18 -20.88 12.21
C SER A 216 -13.63 -20.91 13.68
N ALA A 217 -12.75 -21.27 14.62
CA ALA A 217 -13.06 -21.16 16.05
C ALA A 217 -13.21 -19.70 16.50
N SER A 218 -12.71 -18.72 15.76
CA SER A 218 -12.89 -17.30 16.02
C SER A 218 -14.31 -16.79 15.77
N ASP A 219 -15.10 -17.45 14.94
CA ASP A 219 -16.44 -17.01 14.52
C ASP A 219 -17.40 -16.76 15.68
N VAL A 220 -17.23 -17.49 16.79
CA VAL A 220 -18.07 -17.32 17.99
C VAL A 220 -17.80 -15.98 18.68
N PHE A 221 -16.59 -15.46 18.59
CA PHE A 221 -16.20 -14.15 19.14
C PHE A 221 -16.59 -13.03 18.19
N ASP A 222 -16.40 -13.22 16.87
CA ASP A 222 -16.74 -12.22 15.84
C ASP A 222 -18.23 -11.83 15.92
N LYS A 223 -19.11 -12.78 16.19
CA LYS A 223 -20.56 -12.54 16.36
C LYS A 223 -20.91 -11.68 17.59
N LEU A 224 -20.02 -11.59 18.57
CA LEU A 224 -20.23 -10.82 19.82
C LEU A 224 -19.68 -9.40 19.73
N ILE A 225 -18.84 -9.12 18.74
CA ILE A 225 -18.21 -7.83 18.56
C ILE A 225 -18.99 -7.05 17.49
N PRO A 226 -19.58 -5.90 17.84
CA PRO A 226 -20.29 -5.09 16.86
C PRO A 226 -19.36 -4.60 15.75
N ASP A 227 -19.59 -5.03 14.52
CA ASP A 227 -18.85 -4.55 13.32
C ASP A 227 -19.54 -3.33 12.69
N VAL A 228 -19.96 -2.38 13.53
CA VAL A 228 -20.56 -1.14 13.05
C VAL A 228 -19.49 -0.06 13.02
N VAL A 229 -19.14 0.36 11.81
CA VAL A 229 -18.26 1.51 11.57
C VAL A 229 -19.09 2.63 10.98
N THR A 230 -19.22 3.72 11.71
CA THR A 230 -19.92 4.91 11.25
C THR A 230 -19.12 5.66 10.19
N ARG A 231 -19.78 6.51 9.38
CA ARG A 231 -19.13 7.39 8.40
C ARG A 231 -18.07 8.28 9.07
N ASN A 232 -18.39 8.84 10.24
CA ASN A 232 -17.46 9.68 11.01
C ASN A 232 -16.22 8.89 11.48
N GLU A 233 -16.40 7.68 11.99
CA GLU A 233 -15.26 6.83 12.38
C GLU A 233 -14.38 6.45 11.19
N ARG A 234 -14.95 6.25 9.99
CA ARG A 234 -14.17 6.03 8.77
C ARG A 234 -13.32 7.24 8.41
N GLN A 235 -13.90 8.44 8.48
CA GLN A 235 -13.19 9.70 8.23
C GLN A 235 -12.07 9.91 9.25
N GLU A 236 -12.35 9.73 10.55
CA GLU A 236 -11.34 9.83 11.61
C GLU A 236 -10.22 8.79 11.45
N GLY A 237 -10.57 7.56 11.05
CA GLY A 237 -9.58 6.53 10.73
C GLY A 237 -8.67 6.93 9.55
N VAL A 238 -9.25 7.47 8.49
CA VAL A 238 -8.51 7.98 7.32
C VAL A 238 -7.57 9.13 7.72
N LYS A 239 -8.06 10.08 8.50
CA LYS A 239 -7.24 11.16 9.07
C LYS A 239 -6.04 10.61 9.83
N LEU A 240 -6.29 9.70 10.78
CA LEU A 240 -5.24 9.11 11.62
C LEU A 240 -4.18 8.41 10.79
N ILE A 241 -4.57 7.53 9.86
CA ILE A 241 -3.60 6.75 9.07
C ILE A 241 -2.84 7.63 8.08
N SER A 242 -3.46 8.67 7.51
CA SER A 242 -2.78 9.60 6.61
C SER A 242 -1.68 10.38 7.34
N GLN A 243 -1.92 10.80 8.58
CA GLN A 243 -0.92 11.44 9.44
C GLN A 243 0.24 10.48 9.77
N MET A 244 -0.08 9.22 10.09
CA MET A 244 0.94 8.19 10.35
C MET A 244 1.82 7.95 9.13
N MET A 245 1.23 7.86 7.94
CA MET A 245 1.96 7.69 6.68
C MET A 245 2.81 8.93 6.33
N ALA A 246 2.24 10.13 6.46
CA ALA A 246 2.96 11.38 6.22
C ALA A 246 4.20 11.52 7.10
N LYS A 247 4.12 11.09 8.36
CA LYS A 247 5.26 11.06 9.30
C LYS A 247 6.43 10.22 8.80
N THR A 248 6.19 9.23 7.94
CA THR A 248 7.24 8.36 7.37
C THR A 248 7.74 8.81 5.99
N GLY A 249 7.27 9.96 5.49
CA GLY A 249 7.67 10.48 4.18
C GLY A 249 6.79 10.04 3.02
N ILE A 250 5.70 9.30 3.26
CA ILE A 250 4.72 8.93 2.24
C ILE A 250 3.86 10.15 1.92
N THR A 251 3.73 10.48 0.64
CA THR A 251 2.87 11.56 0.14
C THR A 251 1.73 11.04 -0.72
N SER A 252 1.81 9.77 -1.13
CA SER A 252 0.74 9.10 -1.90
C SER A 252 0.65 7.63 -1.55
N ALA A 253 -0.57 7.11 -1.48
CA ALA A 253 -0.85 5.71 -1.22
C ALA A 253 -1.91 5.15 -2.17
N THR A 254 -1.78 3.89 -2.55
CA THR A 254 -2.83 3.17 -3.26
C THR A 254 -3.61 2.30 -2.26
N ASP A 255 -4.88 2.59 -2.06
CA ASP A 255 -5.77 1.63 -1.39
C ASP A 255 -6.09 0.50 -2.36
N ALA A 256 -5.54 -0.68 -2.08
CA ALA A 256 -5.64 -1.85 -2.95
C ALA A 256 -6.83 -2.76 -2.59
N GLY A 257 -7.94 -2.19 -2.19
CA GLY A 257 -9.12 -2.99 -1.83
C GLY A 257 -10.28 -2.17 -1.26
N GLY A 258 -10.37 -0.90 -1.66
CA GLY A 258 -11.40 0.01 -1.17
C GLY A 258 -12.83 -0.40 -1.54
N SER A 259 -13.76 0.02 -0.71
CA SER A 259 -15.20 -0.01 -0.93
C SER A 259 -15.71 1.38 -1.33
N PRO A 260 -16.97 1.52 -1.78
CA PRO A 260 -17.60 2.83 -1.96
C PRO A 260 -17.61 3.68 -0.68
N GLU A 261 -17.76 3.04 0.48
CA GLU A 261 -17.76 3.69 1.80
C GLU A 261 -16.36 4.20 2.17
N ASP A 262 -15.29 3.48 1.79
CA ASP A 262 -13.92 3.93 1.99
C ASP A 262 -13.59 5.11 1.08
N LEU A 263 -14.04 5.04 -0.20
CA LEU A 263 -13.90 6.18 -1.13
C LEU A 263 -14.60 7.42 -0.58
N GLN A 264 -15.82 7.27 -0.03
CA GLN A 264 -16.55 8.37 0.61
C GLN A 264 -15.76 8.94 1.80
N ALA A 265 -15.15 8.09 2.62
CA ALA A 265 -14.34 8.55 3.75
C ALA A 265 -13.09 9.33 3.32
N TYR A 266 -12.46 8.96 2.21
CA TYR A 266 -11.34 9.73 1.62
C TYR A 266 -11.79 11.11 1.14
N GLU A 267 -12.91 11.21 0.46
CA GLU A 267 -13.47 12.50 0.02
C GLU A 267 -13.88 13.37 1.22
N ASP A 268 -14.55 12.78 2.22
CA ASP A 268 -14.91 13.49 3.46
C ASP A 268 -13.68 14.06 4.18
N ALA A 269 -12.60 13.26 4.28
CA ALA A 269 -11.35 13.71 4.89
C ALA A 269 -10.66 14.81 4.05
N PHE A 270 -10.70 14.68 2.73
CA PHE A 270 -10.15 15.71 1.83
C PHE A 270 -10.92 17.04 1.96
N GLU A 271 -12.26 17.01 1.93
CA GLU A 271 -13.11 18.20 2.08
C GLU A 271 -12.93 18.89 3.44
N ALA A 272 -12.70 18.09 4.49
CA ALA A 272 -12.40 18.60 5.84
C ALA A 272 -10.97 19.17 5.97
N GLY A 273 -10.07 18.95 5.00
CA GLY A 273 -8.67 19.31 5.08
C GLY A 273 -7.84 18.40 6.00
N ASP A 274 -8.31 17.18 6.24
CA ASP A 274 -7.76 16.19 7.16
C ASP A 274 -6.96 15.08 6.44
N LEU A 275 -6.78 15.18 5.12
CA LEU A 275 -6.06 14.18 4.33
C LEU A 275 -4.64 14.67 4.02
N ASP A 276 -3.64 14.06 4.64
CA ASP A 276 -2.22 14.42 4.51
C ASP A 276 -1.48 13.62 3.41
N VAL A 277 -2.12 12.57 2.88
CA VAL A 277 -1.56 11.68 1.84
C VAL A 277 -2.57 11.52 0.72
N ARG A 278 -2.11 11.61 -0.54
CA ARG A 278 -2.98 11.41 -1.71
C ARG A 278 -3.35 9.95 -1.86
N ILE A 279 -4.58 9.67 -2.24
CA ILE A 279 -5.13 8.32 -2.35
C ILE A 279 -5.50 7.99 -3.80
N TYR A 280 -5.00 6.85 -4.29
CA TYR A 280 -5.45 6.17 -5.49
C TYR A 280 -6.25 4.94 -5.06
N CYS A 281 -7.59 5.03 -5.04
CA CYS A 281 -8.45 4.00 -4.45
C CYS A 281 -8.83 2.95 -5.51
N MET A 282 -8.26 1.75 -5.43
CA MET A 282 -8.66 0.59 -6.22
C MET A 282 -9.89 -0.07 -5.59
N ILE A 283 -10.93 -0.27 -6.38
CA ILE A 283 -12.22 -0.77 -5.91
C ILE A 283 -12.27 -2.30 -6.02
N ARG A 284 -12.70 -2.98 -4.97
CA ARG A 284 -12.89 -4.43 -4.98
C ARG A 284 -13.92 -4.84 -6.05
N HIS A 285 -13.63 -5.93 -6.77
CA HIS A 285 -14.44 -6.42 -7.89
C HIS A 285 -15.93 -6.61 -7.56
N ILE A 286 -16.27 -6.93 -6.32
CA ILE A 286 -17.67 -7.11 -5.88
C ILE A 286 -18.50 -5.82 -5.97
N HIS A 287 -17.86 -4.66 -6.06
CA HIS A 287 -18.53 -3.35 -6.19
C HIS A 287 -18.51 -2.82 -7.63
N ILE A 288 -17.82 -3.51 -8.57
CA ILE A 288 -17.52 -2.95 -9.89
C ILE A 288 -18.77 -2.66 -10.72
N ASP A 289 -19.81 -3.49 -10.62
CA ASP A 289 -21.05 -3.29 -11.36
C ASP A 289 -21.77 -2.00 -10.94
N LYS A 290 -21.77 -1.67 -9.65
CA LYS A 290 -22.33 -0.41 -9.12
C LYS A 290 -21.55 0.78 -9.62
N MET A 291 -20.23 0.71 -9.62
CA MET A 291 -19.35 1.79 -10.06
C MET A 291 -19.50 2.05 -11.56
N ILE A 292 -19.54 1.00 -12.39
CA ILE A 292 -19.75 1.11 -13.83
C ILE A 292 -21.14 1.71 -14.13
N ALA A 293 -22.18 1.25 -13.44
CA ALA A 293 -23.54 1.78 -13.60
C ALA A 293 -23.64 3.27 -13.24
N ALA A 294 -22.83 3.74 -12.29
CA ALA A 294 -22.70 5.16 -11.94
C ALA A 294 -21.81 5.96 -12.92
N GLY A 295 -21.28 5.34 -13.98
CA GLY A 295 -20.39 5.98 -14.95
C GLY A 295 -18.97 6.23 -14.45
N VAL A 296 -18.59 5.63 -13.32
CA VAL A 296 -17.27 5.79 -12.72
C VAL A 296 -16.24 4.93 -13.45
N ARG A 297 -15.01 5.42 -13.55
CA ARG A 297 -13.89 4.71 -14.17
C ARG A 297 -12.55 5.19 -13.61
N THR A 298 -11.49 4.45 -13.87
CA THR A 298 -10.12 4.82 -13.52
C THR A 298 -9.76 6.23 -13.94
N GLY A 299 -9.12 6.97 -13.04
CA GLY A 299 -8.63 8.33 -13.24
C GLY A 299 -9.62 9.45 -12.90
N MET A 300 -10.87 9.14 -12.55
CA MET A 300 -11.81 10.14 -12.04
C MET A 300 -11.43 10.56 -10.62
N GLY A 301 -11.72 11.81 -10.29
CA GLY A 301 -11.38 12.42 -9.00
C GLY A 301 -10.52 13.67 -9.19
N ASN A 302 -9.77 14.03 -8.16
CA ASN A 302 -8.91 15.21 -8.11
C ASN A 302 -7.44 14.83 -7.83
N ASP A 303 -6.58 15.80 -7.52
CA ASP A 303 -5.18 15.53 -7.22
C ASP A 303 -4.97 14.85 -5.85
N TRP A 304 -5.99 14.76 -4.98
CA TRP A 304 -5.90 14.15 -3.66
C TRP A 304 -6.57 12.79 -3.58
N VAL A 305 -7.76 12.66 -4.12
CA VAL A 305 -8.52 11.40 -4.13
C VAL A 305 -8.84 11.04 -5.57
N LYS A 306 -8.43 9.85 -5.98
CA LYS A 306 -8.59 9.37 -7.35
C LYS A 306 -9.11 7.95 -7.38
N ILE A 307 -10.05 7.70 -8.27
CA ILE A 307 -10.53 6.36 -8.58
C ILE A 307 -9.39 5.60 -9.26
N GLY A 308 -9.00 4.52 -8.65
CA GLY A 308 -7.96 3.62 -9.13
C GLY A 308 -8.47 2.54 -10.06
N GLY A 309 -7.84 1.37 -9.99
CA GLY A 309 -8.23 0.18 -10.74
C GLY A 309 -9.31 -0.64 -10.03
N MET A 310 -9.72 -1.73 -10.68
CA MET A 310 -10.45 -2.81 -10.03
C MET A 310 -9.46 -3.79 -9.40
N LYS A 311 -9.72 -4.22 -8.14
CA LYS A 311 -8.90 -5.21 -7.41
C LYS A 311 -9.59 -6.56 -7.33
N MET A 312 -8.85 -7.62 -7.65
CA MET A 312 -9.22 -9.04 -7.44
C MET A 312 -8.10 -9.81 -6.74
N ALA A 313 -8.37 -11.06 -6.39
CA ALA A 313 -7.38 -12.00 -5.86
C ALA A 313 -7.44 -13.33 -6.63
N CYS A 314 -6.27 -13.81 -7.08
CA CYS A 314 -6.14 -15.08 -7.80
C CYS A 314 -5.74 -16.21 -6.87
N ASP A 315 -4.79 -15.99 -5.95
CA ASP A 315 -4.25 -17.02 -5.05
C ASP A 315 -4.09 -16.54 -3.61
N GLY A 316 -3.42 -17.32 -2.79
CA GLY A 316 -3.26 -17.08 -1.38
C GLY A 316 -1.99 -16.31 -1.00
N SER A 317 -1.62 -16.41 0.28
CA SER A 317 -0.57 -15.65 0.94
C SER A 317 0.78 -16.36 0.94
N ILE A 318 1.86 -15.59 0.76
CA ILE A 318 3.25 -16.07 0.96
C ILE A 318 3.52 -16.33 2.45
N SER A 319 3.05 -15.46 3.34
CA SER A 319 3.30 -15.60 4.78
C SER A 319 2.71 -16.87 5.38
N GLU A 320 1.57 -17.31 4.86
CA GLU A 320 0.78 -18.44 5.37
C GLU A 320 0.97 -19.71 4.54
N ARG A 321 1.82 -19.64 3.50
CA ARG A 321 2.10 -20.74 2.57
C ARG A 321 0.85 -21.27 1.85
N THR A 322 -0.02 -20.34 1.44
CA THR A 322 -1.23 -20.64 0.68
C THR A 322 -1.17 -20.11 -0.77
N ALA A 323 -0.11 -19.38 -1.13
CA ALA A 323 0.15 -18.99 -2.52
C ALA A 323 0.23 -20.21 -3.45
N ARG A 324 -0.36 -20.14 -4.63
CA ARG A 324 -0.45 -21.30 -5.56
C ARG A 324 0.84 -21.48 -6.35
N LEU A 325 1.54 -22.58 -6.08
CA LEU A 325 2.85 -22.92 -6.63
C LEU A 325 2.79 -24.07 -7.62
N SER A 326 3.71 -24.09 -8.58
CA SER A 326 3.92 -25.22 -9.51
C SER A 326 4.67 -26.37 -8.86
N GLN A 327 5.42 -26.11 -7.80
CA GLN A 327 6.13 -27.09 -6.99
C GLN A 327 5.62 -27.05 -5.55
N PRO A 328 5.51 -28.19 -4.84
CA PRO A 328 4.95 -28.20 -3.50
C PRO A 328 5.83 -27.43 -2.50
N TYR A 329 5.24 -26.97 -1.40
CA TYR A 329 5.98 -26.35 -0.31
C TYR A 329 7.02 -27.31 0.28
N MET A 330 8.16 -26.76 0.75
CA MET A 330 9.22 -27.56 1.34
C MET A 330 8.71 -28.35 2.54
N GLY A 331 8.99 -29.67 2.53
CA GLY A 331 8.54 -30.56 3.58
C GLY A 331 7.04 -30.95 3.53
N GLN A 332 6.31 -30.50 2.51
CA GLN A 332 4.89 -30.77 2.33
C GLN A 332 4.59 -31.22 0.87
N PRO A 333 4.89 -32.47 0.50
CA PRO A 333 4.94 -32.92 -0.90
C PRO A 333 3.60 -32.88 -1.65
N ASN A 334 2.48 -32.72 -0.95
CA ASN A 334 1.14 -32.63 -1.52
C ASN A 334 0.50 -31.24 -1.37
N ASP A 335 1.22 -30.26 -0.81
CA ASP A 335 0.72 -28.91 -0.60
C ASP A 335 1.31 -27.96 -1.66
N TYR A 336 0.45 -27.48 -2.55
CA TYR A 336 0.77 -26.54 -3.62
C TYR A 336 0.13 -25.17 -3.39
N GLY A 337 -0.49 -24.94 -2.24
CA GLY A 337 -1.33 -23.77 -2.01
C GLY A 337 -2.65 -23.80 -2.79
N ILE A 338 -3.34 -22.67 -2.83
CA ILE A 338 -4.72 -22.59 -3.35
C ILE A 338 -4.87 -21.49 -4.42
N LEU A 339 -5.72 -21.72 -5.41
CA LEU A 339 -6.33 -20.65 -6.19
C LEU A 339 -7.60 -20.19 -5.49
N VAL A 340 -7.71 -18.90 -5.26
CA VAL A 340 -8.92 -18.25 -4.71
C VAL A 340 -9.95 -18.06 -5.82
N MET A 341 -9.46 -17.65 -7.01
CA MET A 341 -10.25 -17.58 -8.26
C MET A 341 -9.38 -18.04 -9.43
N ASP A 342 -9.93 -18.90 -10.27
CA ASP A 342 -9.31 -19.25 -11.55
C ASP A 342 -9.61 -18.22 -12.65
N GLU A 343 -9.06 -18.41 -13.85
CA GLU A 343 -9.24 -17.50 -14.99
C GLU A 343 -10.72 -17.30 -15.34
N GLU A 344 -11.51 -18.37 -15.41
CA GLU A 344 -12.92 -18.30 -15.80
C GLU A 344 -13.80 -17.61 -14.74
N GLN A 345 -13.45 -17.75 -13.47
CA GLN A 345 -14.11 -17.05 -12.38
C GLN A 345 -13.78 -15.55 -12.37
N MET A 346 -12.53 -15.16 -12.69
CA MET A 346 -12.11 -13.77 -12.76
C MET A 346 -12.59 -13.06 -14.04
N TYR A 347 -12.66 -13.79 -15.16
CA TYR A 347 -12.91 -13.21 -16.48
C TYR A 347 -14.16 -12.33 -16.57
N PRO A 348 -15.35 -12.71 -16.08
CA PRO A 348 -16.53 -11.85 -16.21
C PRO A 348 -16.39 -10.48 -15.53
N TYR A 349 -15.73 -10.42 -14.38
CA TYR A 349 -15.46 -9.14 -13.69
C TYR A 349 -14.40 -8.34 -14.44
N ALA A 350 -13.31 -8.99 -14.82
CA ALA A 350 -12.19 -8.36 -15.52
C ALA A 350 -12.63 -7.80 -16.89
N LYS A 351 -13.44 -8.55 -17.64
CA LYS A 351 -13.97 -8.13 -18.94
C LYS A 351 -14.84 -6.89 -18.84
N LYS A 352 -15.78 -6.87 -17.89
CA LYS A 352 -16.64 -5.71 -17.63
C LYS A 352 -15.82 -4.47 -17.28
N ALA A 353 -14.89 -4.59 -16.33
CA ALA A 353 -14.03 -3.50 -15.90
C ALA A 353 -13.12 -3.01 -17.05
N TYR A 354 -12.50 -3.93 -17.77
CA TYR A 354 -11.64 -3.61 -18.90
C TYR A 354 -12.40 -2.85 -20.00
N ASP A 355 -13.59 -3.33 -20.38
CA ASP A 355 -14.42 -2.69 -21.39
C ASP A 355 -14.91 -1.31 -20.98
N ALA A 356 -15.17 -1.10 -19.70
CA ALA A 356 -15.58 0.18 -19.12
C ALA A 356 -14.42 1.16 -18.85
N GLY A 357 -13.17 0.79 -19.18
CA GLY A 357 -12.02 1.69 -19.05
C GLY A 357 -11.35 1.67 -17.68
N TRP A 358 -11.52 0.61 -16.91
CA TRP A 358 -10.85 0.43 -15.64
C TRP A 358 -9.46 -0.18 -15.84
N GLN A 359 -8.49 0.24 -15.02
CA GLN A 359 -7.26 -0.49 -14.76
C GLN A 359 -7.61 -1.75 -13.97
N ILE A 360 -6.82 -2.82 -14.10
CA ILE A 360 -7.03 -4.06 -13.36
C ILE A 360 -5.77 -4.40 -12.58
N GLY A 361 -5.91 -4.65 -11.29
CA GLY A 361 -4.88 -5.18 -10.41
C GLY A 361 -5.36 -6.48 -9.78
N ILE A 362 -4.54 -7.53 -9.87
CA ILE A 362 -4.85 -8.85 -9.33
C ILE A 362 -3.76 -9.28 -8.37
N HIS A 363 -4.15 -9.64 -7.16
CA HIS A 363 -3.28 -10.31 -6.20
C HIS A 363 -2.87 -11.67 -6.76
N ALA A 364 -1.59 -11.86 -6.95
CA ALA A 364 -1.02 -13.15 -7.34
C ALA A 364 0.41 -13.26 -6.81
N ASN A 365 0.61 -14.21 -5.90
CA ASN A 365 1.87 -14.46 -5.20
C ASN A 365 2.67 -15.61 -5.81
N GLY A 366 2.03 -16.73 -6.02
CA GLY A 366 2.65 -17.94 -6.56
C GLY A 366 2.82 -17.89 -8.06
N ASP A 367 3.78 -18.64 -8.59
CA ASP A 367 4.06 -18.70 -10.02
C ASP A 367 2.86 -19.19 -10.85
N VAL A 368 2.03 -20.08 -10.30
CA VAL A 368 0.77 -20.54 -10.95
C VAL A 368 -0.31 -19.44 -10.86
N GLY A 369 -0.42 -18.72 -9.74
CA GLY A 369 -1.33 -17.58 -9.62
C GLY A 369 -0.98 -16.47 -10.60
N ILE A 370 0.31 -16.16 -10.76
CA ILE A 370 0.83 -15.18 -11.72
C ILE A 370 0.56 -15.64 -13.17
N ASP A 371 0.81 -16.91 -13.49
CA ASP A 371 0.51 -17.49 -14.82
C ASP A 371 -0.98 -17.37 -15.16
N THR A 372 -1.86 -17.74 -14.22
CA THR A 372 -3.31 -17.63 -14.37
C THR A 372 -3.75 -16.18 -14.61
N THR A 373 -3.16 -15.23 -13.88
CA THR A 373 -3.42 -13.81 -14.05
C THR A 373 -2.95 -13.30 -15.41
N LEU A 374 -1.76 -13.73 -15.86
CA LEU A 374 -1.24 -13.34 -17.18
C LEU A 374 -2.08 -13.90 -18.33
N LYS A 375 -2.57 -15.15 -18.23
CA LYS A 375 -3.51 -15.73 -19.22
C LYS A 375 -4.76 -14.87 -19.35
N LEU A 376 -5.34 -14.43 -18.25
CA LEU A 376 -6.48 -13.52 -18.25
C LEU A 376 -6.14 -12.18 -18.93
N TYR A 377 -5.00 -11.57 -18.64
CA TYR A 377 -4.59 -10.30 -19.26
C TYR A 377 -4.32 -10.45 -20.76
N GLU A 378 -3.68 -11.53 -21.17
CA GLU A 378 -3.46 -11.89 -22.59
C GLU A 378 -4.78 -12.04 -23.34
N ARG A 379 -5.75 -12.73 -22.74
CA ARG A 379 -7.10 -12.90 -23.29
C ARG A 379 -7.82 -11.57 -23.47
N LEU A 380 -7.85 -10.73 -22.44
CA LEU A 380 -8.47 -9.40 -22.50
C LEU A 380 -7.81 -8.51 -23.56
N HIS A 381 -6.48 -8.51 -23.60
CA HIS A 381 -5.72 -7.72 -24.57
C HIS A 381 -5.91 -8.22 -26.02
N LYS A 382 -5.99 -9.52 -26.22
CA LYS A 382 -6.27 -10.14 -27.53
C LYS A 382 -7.68 -9.78 -28.03
N GLU A 383 -8.68 -9.80 -27.14
CA GLU A 383 -10.07 -9.47 -27.50
C GLU A 383 -10.27 -7.98 -27.80
N LYS A 384 -9.62 -7.11 -27.04
CA LYS A 384 -9.73 -5.66 -27.18
C LYS A 384 -8.39 -4.98 -26.85
N PRO A 385 -7.48 -4.86 -27.82
CA PRO A 385 -6.18 -4.25 -27.59
C PRO A 385 -6.30 -2.80 -27.09
N LYS A 386 -5.53 -2.47 -26.03
CA LYS A 386 -5.33 -1.11 -25.52
C LYS A 386 -3.84 -0.77 -25.57
N SER A 387 -3.49 0.46 -25.90
CA SER A 387 -2.10 0.89 -26.02
C SER A 387 -1.35 0.91 -24.69
N ASP A 388 -2.02 1.22 -23.59
CA ASP A 388 -1.42 1.34 -22.24
C ASP A 388 -2.43 0.93 -21.16
N PRO A 389 -2.73 -0.38 -20.99
CA PRO A 389 -3.71 -0.84 -20.01
C PRO A 389 -3.17 -0.78 -18.57
N ARG A 390 -1.84 -0.73 -18.40
CA ARG A 390 -1.13 -0.77 -17.09
C ARG A 390 -1.73 -1.81 -16.16
N PHE A 391 -1.88 -3.02 -16.65
CA PHE A 391 -2.23 -4.15 -15.81
C PHE A 391 -1.25 -4.27 -14.65
N ARG A 392 -1.75 -4.58 -13.47
CA ARG A 392 -0.93 -4.74 -12.27
C ARG A 392 -1.04 -6.18 -11.75
N ILE A 393 0.07 -6.73 -11.30
CA ILE A 393 0.11 -7.94 -10.48
C ILE A 393 0.57 -7.53 -9.09
N GLU A 394 -0.37 -7.60 -8.15
CA GLU A 394 -0.10 -7.25 -6.77
C GLU A 394 0.71 -8.38 -6.11
N HIS A 395 1.73 -8.00 -5.36
CA HIS A 395 2.74 -8.86 -4.73
C HIS A 395 3.71 -9.52 -5.72
N CYS A 396 3.24 -10.19 -6.76
CA CYS A 396 4.06 -10.75 -7.83
C CYS A 396 5.33 -11.45 -7.28
N THR A 397 5.15 -12.34 -6.27
CA THR A 397 6.25 -12.75 -5.40
C THR A 397 7.15 -13.79 -6.02
N MET A 398 6.59 -14.89 -6.57
CA MET A 398 7.36 -15.97 -7.18
C MET A 398 7.31 -15.87 -8.70
N ILE A 399 8.46 -15.62 -9.31
CA ILE A 399 8.57 -15.33 -10.74
C ILE A 399 9.57 -16.26 -11.41
N ASN A 400 9.45 -16.44 -12.72
CA ASN A 400 10.42 -17.12 -13.59
C ASN A 400 10.60 -16.33 -14.90
N ASP A 401 11.54 -16.75 -15.73
CA ASP A 401 11.90 -16.03 -16.96
C ASP A 401 10.74 -15.96 -17.96
N ASP A 402 9.93 -17.01 -18.09
CA ASP A 402 8.75 -17.02 -18.97
C ASP A 402 7.74 -15.95 -18.54
N LEU A 403 7.39 -15.93 -17.25
CA LEU A 403 6.46 -14.96 -16.69
C LEU A 403 6.99 -13.51 -16.86
N ILE A 404 8.30 -13.29 -16.66
CA ILE A 404 8.94 -11.98 -16.89
C ILE A 404 8.77 -11.55 -18.35
N GLN A 405 9.02 -12.44 -19.33
CA GLN A 405 8.88 -12.10 -20.75
C GLN A 405 7.43 -11.76 -21.12
N ARG A 406 6.47 -12.50 -20.60
CA ARG A 406 5.04 -12.22 -20.83
C ARG A 406 4.62 -10.90 -20.18
N MET A 407 5.05 -10.63 -18.94
CA MET A 407 4.84 -9.35 -18.29
C MET A 407 5.41 -8.18 -19.09
N LYS A 408 6.64 -8.32 -19.59
CA LYS A 408 7.28 -7.32 -20.46
C LYS A 408 6.47 -7.05 -21.72
N THR A 409 6.01 -8.10 -22.39
CA THR A 409 5.23 -8.03 -23.63
C THR A 409 3.91 -7.28 -23.43
N LEU A 410 3.23 -7.51 -22.31
CA LEU A 410 1.96 -6.90 -21.95
C LEU A 410 2.09 -5.54 -21.23
N GLY A 411 3.30 -5.12 -20.86
CA GLY A 411 3.52 -3.92 -20.05
C GLY A 411 2.96 -4.03 -18.64
N VAL A 412 2.96 -5.23 -18.05
CA VAL A 412 2.43 -5.48 -16.70
C VAL A 412 3.35 -4.88 -15.64
N ILE A 413 2.76 -4.27 -14.62
CA ILE A 413 3.46 -3.63 -13.50
C ILE A 413 3.42 -4.57 -12.28
N PRO A 414 4.56 -5.12 -11.83
CA PRO A 414 4.65 -5.85 -10.57
C PRO A 414 4.67 -4.88 -9.38
N THR A 415 3.96 -5.25 -8.32
CA THR A 415 3.86 -4.49 -7.07
C THR A 415 4.35 -5.32 -5.88
N PRO A 416 5.65 -5.71 -5.84
CA PRO A 416 6.16 -6.64 -4.83
C PRO A 416 6.21 -6.01 -3.44
N PHE A 417 6.07 -6.84 -2.41
CA PHE A 417 6.30 -6.44 -1.03
C PHE A 417 7.72 -5.88 -0.85
N SER A 418 7.84 -4.66 -0.37
CA SER A 418 9.13 -3.99 -0.26
C SER A 418 9.80 -4.20 1.09
N THR A 419 9.03 -4.28 2.18
CA THR A 419 9.55 -4.46 3.55
C THR A 419 9.67 -5.92 3.95
N TYR A 420 9.10 -6.86 3.18
CA TYR A 420 8.91 -8.26 3.56
C TYR A 420 10.22 -8.97 3.92
N VAL A 421 11.25 -8.83 3.11
CA VAL A 421 12.53 -9.53 3.34
C VAL A 421 13.16 -9.09 4.66
N TYR A 422 13.10 -7.79 4.97
CA TYR A 422 13.62 -7.27 6.24
C TYR A 422 12.75 -7.71 7.41
N TYR A 423 11.44 -7.51 7.31
CA TYR A 423 10.54 -7.68 8.44
C TYR A 423 10.10 -9.14 8.67
N HIS A 424 9.89 -9.91 7.60
CA HIS A 424 9.41 -11.29 7.63
C HIS A 424 10.45 -12.30 7.14
N GLY A 425 11.75 -11.97 7.22
CA GLY A 425 12.81 -12.82 6.70
C GLY A 425 12.84 -14.23 7.29
N GLU A 426 12.38 -14.43 8.52
CA GLU A 426 12.28 -15.76 9.13
C GLU A 426 11.35 -16.71 8.35
N LYS A 427 10.37 -16.19 7.64
CA LYS A 427 9.44 -16.97 6.81
C LYS A 427 10.07 -17.47 5.50
N MET A 428 11.18 -16.84 5.08
CA MET A 428 11.93 -17.22 3.88
C MET A 428 12.45 -18.66 3.91
N LYS A 429 12.76 -19.19 5.10
CA LYS A 429 13.24 -20.57 5.29
C LYS A 429 12.29 -21.61 4.69
N ALA A 430 10.99 -21.33 4.63
CA ALA A 430 10.00 -22.25 4.10
C ALA A 430 10.05 -22.44 2.58
N TYR A 431 10.81 -21.59 1.86
CA TYR A 431 10.85 -21.59 0.40
C TYR A 431 12.13 -22.21 -0.18
N GLY A 432 13.22 -22.23 0.58
CA GLY A 432 14.52 -22.76 0.14
C GLY A 432 15.28 -21.84 -0.80
N ASP A 433 16.61 -22.01 -0.83
CA ASP A 433 17.55 -21.07 -1.48
C ASP A 433 17.29 -20.88 -2.98
N GLU A 434 16.88 -21.94 -3.69
CA GLU A 434 16.63 -21.83 -5.13
C GLU A 434 15.43 -20.92 -5.45
N ARG A 435 14.33 -21.05 -4.72
CA ARG A 435 13.16 -20.18 -4.89
C ARG A 435 13.45 -18.74 -4.52
N LEU A 436 14.27 -18.52 -3.47
CA LEU A 436 14.64 -17.20 -3.02
C LEU A 436 15.38 -16.38 -4.08
N LYS A 437 16.04 -17.03 -5.04
CA LYS A 437 16.69 -16.35 -6.18
C LYS A 437 15.71 -15.62 -7.09
N THR A 438 14.45 -16.00 -7.08
CA THR A 438 13.38 -15.48 -7.94
C THR A 438 12.19 -14.90 -7.18
N MET A 439 12.30 -14.77 -5.85
CA MET A 439 11.28 -14.13 -5.01
C MET A 439 11.55 -12.65 -4.80
N PHE A 440 10.50 -11.82 -4.84
CA PHE A 440 10.60 -10.36 -4.73
C PHE A 440 11.65 -9.81 -5.69
N ALA A 441 11.51 -10.13 -6.97
CA ALA A 441 12.58 -10.16 -7.97
C ALA A 441 12.89 -8.78 -8.59
N LEU A 442 13.15 -7.76 -7.75
CA LEU A 442 13.38 -6.37 -8.17
C LEU A 442 14.46 -6.26 -9.25
N ARG A 443 15.62 -6.91 -9.06
CA ARG A 443 16.72 -6.87 -10.04
C ARG A 443 16.31 -7.50 -11.36
N SER A 444 15.61 -8.64 -11.33
CA SER A 444 15.16 -9.32 -12.53
C SER A 444 14.17 -8.46 -13.33
N PHE A 445 13.23 -7.80 -12.64
CA PHE A 445 12.29 -6.88 -13.30
C PHE A 445 13.02 -5.68 -13.94
N LEU A 446 13.95 -5.04 -13.21
CA LEU A 446 14.72 -3.91 -13.76
C LEU A 446 15.56 -4.33 -14.97
N ASN A 447 16.24 -5.48 -14.91
CA ASN A 447 17.04 -6.01 -16.02
C ASN A 447 16.17 -6.30 -17.27
N ALA A 448 14.92 -6.70 -17.08
CA ALA A 448 13.96 -6.88 -18.16
C ALA A 448 13.36 -5.55 -18.69
N GLY A 449 13.64 -4.40 -18.04
CA GLY A 449 13.05 -3.10 -18.36
C GLY A 449 11.62 -2.94 -17.83
N ILE A 450 11.18 -3.80 -16.92
CA ILE A 450 9.90 -3.69 -16.22
C ILE A 450 10.06 -2.72 -15.03
N ARG A 451 9.00 -1.99 -14.71
CA ARG A 451 8.97 -1.00 -13.61
C ARG A 451 8.29 -1.59 -12.37
N PRO A 452 9.03 -2.23 -11.44
CA PRO A 452 8.44 -2.64 -10.16
C PRO A 452 8.14 -1.41 -9.30
N THR A 453 7.18 -1.53 -8.38
CA THR A 453 6.84 -0.48 -7.43
C THR A 453 7.20 -0.87 -5.99
N GLN A 454 7.16 0.10 -5.07
CA GLN A 454 7.20 -0.15 -3.65
C GLN A 454 5.79 -0.41 -3.13
N ALA A 455 5.61 -1.44 -2.31
CA ALA A 455 4.34 -1.80 -1.70
C ALA A 455 4.54 -2.34 -0.29
N SER A 456 3.75 -1.87 0.66
CA SER A 456 3.79 -2.36 2.04
C SER A 456 2.81 -3.48 2.30
N ASP A 457 1.64 -3.41 1.68
CA ASP A 457 0.47 -4.23 2.03
C ASP A 457 0.09 -4.07 3.53
N TYR A 458 0.22 -2.84 4.06
CA TYR A 458 -0.13 -2.57 5.46
C TYR A 458 -1.61 -2.88 5.74
N PRO A 459 -1.99 -3.57 6.83
CA PRO A 459 -1.29 -3.82 8.10
C PRO A 459 -0.34 -5.02 8.18
N PRO A 460 -0.40 -6.07 7.32
CA PRO A 460 0.53 -7.19 7.44
C PRO A 460 2.01 -6.80 7.36
N GLY A 461 2.36 -5.91 6.43
CA GLY A 461 3.70 -5.37 6.27
C GLY A 461 3.83 -3.95 6.83
N PRO A 462 4.99 -3.56 7.40
CA PRO A 462 5.27 -2.17 7.76
C PRO A 462 5.30 -1.26 6.52
N PHE A 463 4.83 -0.02 6.64
CA PHE A 463 4.78 0.93 5.51
C PHE A 463 5.98 1.88 5.43
N GLU A 464 6.94 1.84 6.36
CA GLU A 464 8.08 2.75 6.43
C GLU A 464 8.97 2.66 5.17
N PRO A 465 9.06 3.73 4.34
CA PRO A 465 9.84 3.69 3.10
C PRO A 465 11.33 3.47 3.31
N MET A 466 11.90 3.95 4.43
CA MET A 466 13.31 3.74 4.72
C MET A 466 13.62 2.27 5.04
N MET A 467 12.67 1.53 5.64
CA MET A 467 12.75 0.07 5.79
C MET A 467 12.68 -0.63 4.42
N ALA A 468 11.79 -0.18 3.54
CA ALA A 468 11.68 -0.71 2.19
C ALA A 468 12.97 -0.49 1.37
N LEU A 469 13.60 0.69 1.49
CA LEU A 469 14.90 0.97 0.89
C LEU A 469 15.96 -0.02 1.39
N GLN A 470 16.14 -0.14 2.70
CA GLN A 470 17.11 -1.06 3.29
C GLN A 470 16.86 -2.50 2.86
N SER A 471 15.61 -2.97 2.94
CA SER A 471 15.20 -4.31 2.53
C SER A 471 15.58 -4.61 1.08
N SER A 472 15.32 -3.66 0.17
CA SER A 472 15.58 -3.81 -1.27
C SER A 472 17.08 -3.78 -1.61
N VAL A 473 17.86 -2.95 -0.90
CA VAL A 473 19.29 -2.75 -1.16
C VAL A 473 20.13 -3.85 -0.52
N THR A 474 19.80 -4.25 0.72
CA THR A 474 20.60 -5.23 1.47
C THR A 474 20.12 -6.66 1.30
N ARG A 475 18.82 -6.88 1.14
CA ARG A 475 18.19 -8.20 1.19
C ARG A 475 18.51 -8.94 2.49
N THR A 476 18.64 -8.21 3.59
CA THR A 476 18.85 -8.74 4.94
C THR A 476 17.60 -8.62 5.79
N ASP A 477 17.36 -9.59 6.65
CA ASP A 477 16.31 -9.51 7.66
C ASP A 477 16.77 -8.78 8.93
N MET A 478 15.86 -8.63 9.89
CA MET A 478 16.14 -8.00 11.20
C MET A 478 17.22 -8.72 12.02
N LYS A 479 17.55 -9.98 11.69
CA LYS A 479 18.57 -10.80 12.34
C LYS A 479 19.89 -10.85 11.56
N GLY A 480 19.98 -10.12 10.44
CA GLY A 480 21.15 -10.04 9.58
C GLY A 480 21.29 -11.20 8.57
N ASN A 481 20.30 -12.11 8.47
CA ASN A 481 20.34 -13.16 7.47
C ASN A 481 20.06 -12.57 6.07
N VAL A 482 20.77 -13.08 5.06
CA VAL A 482 20.65 -12.63 3.67
C VAL A 482 19.73 -13.56 2.88
N TRP A 483 18.77 -13.00 2.14
CA TRP A 483 17.75 -13.74 1.39
C TRP A 483 17.69 -13.29 -0.07
N GLY A 484 18.11 -14.15 -1.00
CA GLY A 484 18.07 -13.85 -2.44
C GLY A 484 18.91 -12.62 -2.81
N ALA A 485 20.20 -12.59 -2.43
CA ALA A 485 21.13 -11.46 -2.65
C ALA A 485 21.25 -11.01 -4.11
N ASN A 486 21.00 -11.92 -5.07
CA ASN A 486 20.99 -11.61 -6.51
C ASN A 486 19.87 -10.64 -6.93
N GLN A 487 18.90 -10.39 -6.05
CA GLN A 487 17.80 -9.45 -6.29
C GLN A 487 18.03 -8.06 -5.67
N ARG A 488 19.22 -7.78 -5.14
CA ARG A 488 19.59 -6.45 -4.64
C ARG A 488 19.51 -5.39 -5.72
N VAL A 489 19.07 -4.21 -5.32
CA VAL A 489 19.06 -3.00 -6.16
C VAL A 489 19.94 -1.92 -5.53
N THR A 490 20.33 -0.90 -6.27
CA THR A 490 21.05 0.26 -5.73
C THR A 490 20.09 1.17 -4.94
N VAL A 491 20.62 2.06 -4.10
CA VAL A 491 19.83 3.09 -3.39
C VAL A 491 19.05 3.96 -4.38
N GLU A 492 19.67 4.35 -5.49
CA GLU A 492 19.02 5.15 -6.53
C GLU A 492 17.85 4.42 -7.18
N GLU A 493 18.03 3.14 -7.52
CA GLU A 493 16.96 2.31 -8.08
C GLU A 493 15.82 2.13 -7.07
N ALA A 494 16.13 1.88 -5.79
CA ALA A 494 15.13 1.73 -4.73
C ALA A 494 14.30 3.02 -4.54
N ILE A 495 14.94 4.21 -4.61
CA ILE A 495 14.23 5.49 -4.56
C ILE A 495 13.30 5.64 -5.77
N LYS A 496 13.75 5.31 -7.00
CA LYS A 496 12.89 5.34 -8.20
C LYS A 496 11.71 4.38 -8.08
N ILE A 497 11.92 3.18 -7.52
CA ILE A 497 10.88 2.19 -7.24
C ILE A 497 9.85 2.77 -6.26
N GLY A 498 10.30 3.45 -5.21
CA GLY A 498 9.46 4.05 -4.18
C GLY A 498 8.84 5.42 -4.55
N THR A 499 9.10 5.96 -5.74
CA THR A 499 8.62 7.28 -6.15
C THR A 499 8.00 7.25 -7.56
N ILE A 500 8.80 7.48 -8.61
CA ILE A 500 8.30 7.63 -9.99
C ILE A 500 7.61 6.37 -10.53
N ASN A 501 8.06 5.17 -10.14
CA ASN A 501 7.41 3.94 -10.58
C ASN A 501 6.02 3.77 -9.93
N GLY A 502 5.86 4.17 -8.65
CA GLY A 502 4.55 4.23 -7.99
C GLY A 502 3.60 5.21 -8.68
N ALA A 503 4.10 6.40 -9.05
CA ALA A 503 3.33 7.37 -9.82
C ALA A 503 2.93 6.82 -11.20
N TYR A 504 3.84 6.09 -11.86
CA TYR A 504 3.54 5.42 -13.13
C TYR A 504 2.43 4.38 -12.98
N ALA A 505 2.43 3.61 -11.89
CA ALA A 505 1.41 2.58 -11.66
C ALA A 505 -0.01 3.16 -11.49
N SER A 506 -0.13 4.43 -11.09
CA SER A 506 -1.40 5.16 -10.93
C SER A 506 -1.70 6.14 -12.06
N TYR A 507 -0.99 6.11 -13.20
CA TYR A 507 -1.09 7.06 -14.31
C TYR A 507 -0.79 8.53 -13.93
N GLU A 508 0.01 8.75 -12.90
CA GLU A 508 0.27 10.07 -12.33
C GLU A 508 1.73 10.54 -12.46
N GLU A 509 2.57 9.85 -13.22
CA GLU A 509 3.99 10.17 -13.42
C GLU A 509 4.22 11.55 -14.06
N LYS A 510 3.20 12.12 -14.68
CA LYS A 510 3.25 13.47 -15.24
C LYS A 510 3.01 14.57 -14.20
N ILE A 511 2.46 14.21 -13.03
CA ILE A 511 2.10 15.18 -11.99
C ILE A 511 2.81 14.96 -10.66
N LYS A 512 3.41 13.79 -10.40
CA LYS A 512 4.16 13.47 -9.17
C LYS A 512 5.24 12.42 -9.37
N GLY A 513 5.98 12.07 -8.33
CA GLY A 513 6.98 10.99 -8.31
C GLY A 513 8.40 11.43 -8.72
N SER A 514 8.57 12.68 -9.17
CA SER A 514 9.86 13.34 -9.37
C SER A 514 9.71 14.84 -9.11
N LEU A 515 10.82 15.52 -8.82
CA LEU A 515 10.85 16.97 -8.57
C LEU A 515 11.16 17.69 -9.88
N GLU A 516 10.11 18.12 -10.57
CA GLU A 516 10.17 18.80 -11.87
C GLU A 516 9.19 19.96 -11.89
N ALA A 517 9.53 21.04 -12.60
CA ALA A 517 8.59 22.15 -12.78
C ALA A 517 7.26 21.69 -13.38
N GLY A 518 6.15 22.16 -12.83
CA GLY A 518 4.78 21.79 -13.17
C GLY A 518 4.21 20.62 -12.35
N LYS A 519 5.03 19.82 -11.69
CA LYS A 519 4.58 18.73 -10.81
C LYS A 519 4.18 19.22 -9.42
N LEU A 520 3.42 18.41 -8.73
CA LEU A 520 3.02 18.64 -7.36
C LEU A 520 4.23 18.79 -6.45
N ALA A 521 4.17 19.70 -5.51
CA ALA A 521 5.21 19.91 -4.51
C ALA A 521 5.07 18.86 -3.39
N ASP A 522 5.32 17.60 -3.75
CA ASP A 522 5.32 16.44 -2.87
C ASP A 522 6.77 15.99 -2.67
N LEU A 523 7.30 16.16 -1.47
CA LEU A 523 8.71 15.90 -1.18
C LEU A 523 8.93 15.48 0.27
N VAL A 524 10.08 14.87 0.52
CA VAL A 524 10.55 14.49 1.85
C VAL A 524 11.95 15.04 2.10
N VAL A 525 12.17 15.54 3.32
CA VAL A 525 13.48 16.00 3.80
C VAL A 525 14.02 14.96 4.78
N LEU A 526 15.20 14.42 4.47
CA LEU A 526 15.89 13.40 5.25
C LEU A 526 16.96 14.02 6.14
N GLY A 527 17.11 13.52 7.35
CA GLY A 527 18.15 13.97 8.29
C GLY A 527 19.56 13.60 7.88
N ARG A 528 19.72 12.54 7.06
CA ARG A 528 21.02 12.07 6.52
C ARG A 528 20.90 11.69 5.06
N ASN A 529 22.04 11.65 4.36
CA ASN A 529 22.08 11.35 2.92
C ASN A 529 22.17 9.82 2.67
N PRO A 530 21.11 9.17 2.14
CA PRO A 530 21.07 7.72 1.95
C PRO A 530 22.11 7.20 0.96
N PHE A 531 22.66 8.06 0.09
CA PHE A 531 23.72 7.70 -0.87
C PHE A 531 25.11 7.63 -0.23
N LYS A 532 25.27 8.14 1.01
CA LYS A 532 26.53 8.20 1.74
C LYS A 532 26.56 7.31 2.98
N GLU A 533 25.41 6.77 3.37
CA GLU A 533 25.27 5.89 4.54
C GLU A 533 25.59 4.43 4.18
N ASP A 534 25.98 3.66 5.19
CA ASP A 534 26.02 2.20 5.05
C ASP A 534 24.59 1.68 4.75
N PRO A 535 24.41 0.86 3.69
CA PRO A 535 23.09 0.33 3.34
C PRO A 535 22.36 -0.38 4.49
N SER A 536 23.07 -0.95 5.47
CA SER A 536 22.47 -1.61 6.64
C SER A 536 21.91 -0.65 7.68
N THR A 537 22.14 0.67 7.52
CA THR A 537 21.67 1.72 8.44
C THR A 537 20.61 2.62 7.84
N LEU A 538 20.17 2.38 6.61
CA LEU A 538 19.21 3.24 5.91
C LEU A 538 17.90 3.42 6.68
N ILE A 539 17.41 2.37 7.35
CA ILE A 539 16.20 2.40 8.18
C ILE A 539 16.29 3.40 9.34
N THR A 540 17.49 3.76 9.78
CA THR A 540 17.71 4.69 10.90
C THR A 540 17.80 6.16 10.46
N ILE A 541 17.69 6.44 9.17
CA ILE A 541 17.67 7.82 8.66
C ILE A 541 16.32 8.44 9.03
N PRO A 542 16.30 9.53 9.83
CA PRO A 542 15.05 10.15 10.22
C PRO A 542 14.43 10.90 9.04
N ILE A 543 13.11 10.85 8.97
CA ILE A 543 12.31 11.78 8.18
C ILE A 543 12.15 13.04 9.02
N GLU A 544 12.68 14.17 8.56
CA GLU A 544 12.56 15.43 9.29
C GLU A 544 11.31 16.20 8.89
N ARG A 545 10.97 16.18 7.59
CA ARG A 545 9.79 16.88 7.09
C ARG A 545 9.20 16.16 5.90
N THR A 546 7.89 16.23 5.78
CA THR A 546 7.15 15.76 4.61
C THR A 546 6.25 16.88 4.10
N MET A 547 6.31 17.15 2.81
CA MET A 547 5.47 18.12 2.14
C MET A 547 4.56 17.44 1.14
N ALA A 548 3.28 17.74 1.17
CA ALA A 548 2.30 17.34 0.18
C ALA A 548 1.53 18.55 -0.33
N GLY A 549 1.52 18.77 -1.65
CA GLY A 549 0.86 19.93 -2.24
C GLY A 549 1.35 21.28 -1.72
N GLY A 550 2.66 21.42 -1.48
CA GLY A 550 3.26 22.66 -1.00
C GLY A 550 3.05 22.96 0.49
N LYS A 551 2.38 22.08 1.24
CA LYS A 551 2.15 22.21 2.68
C LYS A 551 3.01 21.19 3.44
N TRP A 552 3.62 21.61 4.53
CA TRP A 552 4.24 20.69 5.47
C TRP A 552 3.14 19.91 6.20
N VAL A 553 3.03 18.63 5.90
CA VAL A 553 2.09 17.69 6.54
C VAL A 553 2.73 16.97 7.72
N TYR A 554 4.07 17.02 7.81
CA TYR A 554 4.83 16.55 8.96
C TYR A 554 6.13 17.36 9.11
N GLU A 555 6.44 17.74 10.36
CA GLU A 555 7.73 18.33 10.81
C GLU A 555 8.12 17.68 12.15
N SER A 556 9.37 17.14 12.27
CA SER A 556 9.89 16.48 13.48
C SER A 556 10.34 17.47 14.54
#